data_fcfe4f81e3a24b9c885ba8c0b2afa285
#
_entry.id   fcfe4f81e3a24b9c885ba8c0b2afa285
#
_cell.length_a   1.000
_cell.length_b   1.000
_cell.length_c   1.000
_cell.angle_alpha   90.00
_cell.angle_beta   90.00
_cell.angle_gamma   90.00
#
_symmetry.space_group_name_H-M   'P 1'
#
loop_
_entity.id
_entity.type
_entity.pdbx_description
1 polymer ?
#
loop_
_entity_poly.entity_id
_entity_poly.type
_entity_poly.pdbx_seq_one_letter_code
_entity_poly.pdbx_strand_id
1 'polypeptide(L)'
;MRNFRRRFILLMVVLIALSMAGQALAEETVKININTASADELQNLKQVGPNYAVRIIEYREKNGPFEKPEDIMNVKGIGPKTFELNKEQIVVE
;
A
#
# COMPACT_ATOMS: atom_id res chain seq x y z
N MET A 1 -48.38 3.91 12.36
CA MET A 1 -47.24 4.53 13.02
C MET A 1 -46.12 3.57 13.34
N ARG A 2 -46.40 2.35 13.80
CA ARG A 2 -45.33 1.36 14.08
C ARG A 2 -44.51 0.98 12.84
N ASN A 3 -45.13 0.89 11.67
CA ASN A 3 -44.45 0.51 10.42
C ASN A 3 -43.55 1.61 9.85
N PHE A 4 -43.88 2.86 10.15
CA PHE A 4 -43.06 4.00 9.69
C PHE A 4 -41.70 4.07 10.37
N ARG A 5 -41.65 3.84 11.68
CA ARG A 5 -40.39 3.82 12.44
C ARG A 5 -39.47 2.68 12.00
N ARG A 6 -40.02 1.48 11.77
CA ARG A 6 -39.25 0.32 11.28
C ARG A 6 -38.65 0.57 9.90
N ARG A 7 -39.44 1.14 8.98
CA ARG A 7 -38.95 1.46 7.63
C ARG A 7 -37.88 2.53 7.64
N PHE A 8 -38.01 3.52 8.53
CA PHE A 8 -37.02 4.57 8.67
C PHE A 8 -35.68 4.03 9.22
N ILE A 9 -35.72 3.17 10.21
CA ILE A 9 -34.53 2.55 10.79
C ILE A 9 -33.81 1.66 9.77
N LEU A 10 -34.56 0.88 8.99
CA LEU A 10 -34.00 0.03 7.92
C LEU A 10 -33.30 0.84 6.84
N LEU A 11 -33.87 1.98 6.43
CA LEU A 11 -33.28 2.89 5.46
C LEU A 11 -31.98 3.48 5.97
N MET A 12 -31.92 3.87 7.23
CA MET A 12 -30.72 4.42 7.85
C MET A 12 -29.58 3.38 7.91
N VAL A 13 -29.87 2.15 8.26
CA VAL A 13 -28.89 1.07 8.32
C VAL A 13 -28.30 0.78 6.94
N VAL A 14 -29.13 0.75 5.89
CA VAL A 14 -28.68 0.52 4.52
C VAL A 14 -27.76 1.66 4.05
N LEU A 15 -28.10 2.91 4.36
CA LEU A 15 -27.28 4.07 4.00
C LEU A 15 -25.91 4.06 4.68
N ILE A 16 -25.85 3.68 5.96
CA ILE A 16 -24.60 3.57 6.69
C ILE A 16 -23.74 2.43 6.11
N ALA A 17 -24.32 1.29 5.81
CA ALA A 17 -23.60 0.16 5.22
C ALA A 17 -22.98 0.50 3.86
N LEU A 18 -23.72 1.21 3.00
CA LEU A 18 -23.23 1.66 1.69
C LEU A 18 -22.10 2.67 1.82
N SER A 19 -22.20 3.59 2.79
CA SER A 19 -21.16 4.59 3.05
C SER A 19 -19.85 3.93 3.51
N MET A 20 -19.92 2.96 4.41
CA MET A 20 -18.75 2.23 4.90
C MET A 20 -18.10 1.38 3.81
N ALA A 21 -18.88 0.73 2.97
CA ALA A 21 -18.36 -0.06 1.85
C ALA A 21 -17.62 0.81 0.84
N GLY A 22 -18.14 2.01 0.53
CA GLY A 22 -17.50 2.95 -0.35
C GLY A 22 -16.17 3.48 0.19
N GLN A 23 -16.11 3.76 1.48
CA GLN A 23 -14.89 4.21 2.14
C GLN A 23 -13.81 3.12 2.18
N ALA A 24 -14.19 1.88 2.47
CA ALA A 24 -13.25 0.75 2.49
C ALA A 24 -12.59 0.54 1.13
N LEU A 25 -13.33 0.68 0.03
CA LEU A 25 -12.78 0.54 -1.32
C LEU A 25 -11.87 1.71 -1.72
N ALA A 26 -12.12 2.92 -1.19
CA ALA A 26 -11.33 4.11 -1.52
C ALA A 26 -10.01 4.19 -0.75
N GLU A 27 -9.91 3.53 0.41
CA GLU A 27 -8.76 3.65 1.31
C GLU A 27 -7.79 2.46 1.28
N GLU A 28 -8.05 1.45 0.46
CA GLU A 28 -7.20 0.27 0.38
C GLU A 28 -5.92 0.53 -0.41
N THR A 29 -4.99 1.27 0.20
CA THR A 29 -3.62 1.36 -0.31
C THR A 29 -2.77 0.40 0.52
N VAL A 30 -2.29 -0.67 -0.13
CA VAL A 30 -1.40 -1.63 0.53
C VAL A 30 -0.05 -0.96 0.77
N LYS A 31 0.34 -0.86 2.03
CA LYS A 31 1.66 -0.33 2.41
C LYS A 31 2.70 -1.45 2.39
N ILE A 32 3.85 -1.18 1.84
CA ILE A 32 4.96 -2.12 1.75
C ILE A 32 6.16 -1.53 2.46
N ASN A 33 6.57 -2.19 3.56
CA ASN A 33 7.77 -1.79 4.29
C ASN A 33 9.00 -2.37 3.58
N ILE A 34 9.76 -1.52 2.90
CA ILE A 34 10.91 -1.96 2.11
C ILE A 34 12.07 -2.48 2.95
N ASN A 35 12.04 -2.23 4.27
CA ASN A 35 13.06 -2.74 5.18
C ASN A 35 12.82 -4.18 5.62
N THR A 36 11.58 -4.66 5.57
CA THR A 36 11.20 -5.99 6.06
C THR A 36 10.50 -6.86 5.03
N ALA A 37 10.06 -6.29 3.92
CA ALA A 37 9.29 -7.02 2.91
C ALA A 37 10.10 -8.16 2.30
N SER A 38 9.40 -9.27 2.00
CA SER A 38 9.95 -10.39 1.25
C SER A 38 10.08 -10.04 -0.23
N ALA A 39 10.80 -10.86 -0.99
CA ALA A 39 10.90 -10.69 -2.43
C ALA A 39 9.53 -10.70 -3.10
N ASP A 40 8.62 -11.56 -2.66
CA ASP A 40 7.26 -11.62 -3.21
C ASP A 40 6.46 -10.35 -2.91
N GLU A 41 6.56 -9.82 -1.69
CA GLU A 41 5.90 -8.57 -1.32
C GLU A 41 6.43 -7.38 -2.11
N LEU A 42 7.75 -7.31 -2.31
CA LEU A 42 8.37 -6.22 -3.08
C LEU A 42 7.91 -6.21 -4.54
N GLN A 43 7.58 -7.36 -5.11
CA GLN A 43 7.07 -7.46 -6.47
C GLN A 43 5.64 -6.91 -6.63
N ASN A 44 4.96 -6.60 -5.54
CA ASN A 44 3.68 -5.88 -5.57
C ASN A 44 3.86 -4.39 -5.90
N LEU A 45 5.08 -3.89 -5.80
CA LEU A 45 5.39 -2.53 -6.26
C LEU A 45 5.40 -2.51 -7.79
N LYS A 46 4.91 -1.41 -8.35
CA LYS A 46 4.85 -1.23 -9.81
C LYS A 46 6.26 -1.16 -10.37
N GLN A 47 6.50 -1.89 -11.46
CA GLN A 47 7.79 -1.97 -12.17
C GLN A 47 8.91 -2.61 -11.34
N VAL A 48 8.57 -3.32 -10.28
CA VAL A 48 9.52 -4.09 -9.47
C VAL A 48 9.24 -5.57 -9.71
N GLY A 49 10.05 -6.19 -10.56
CA GLY A 49 10.01 -7.61 -10.82
C GLY A 49 10.95 -8.38 -9.90
N PRO A 50 11.13 -9.72 -10.15
CA PRO A 50 11.96 -10.58 -9.30
C PRO A 50 13.40 -10.09 -9.14
N ASN A 51 14.02 -9.62 -10.22
CA ASN A 51 15.40 -9.15 -10.20
C ASN A 51 15.58 -7.90 -9.35
N TYR A 52 14.65 -6.94 -9.49
CA TYR A 52 14.71 -5.71 -8.68
C TYR A 52 14.37 -5.98 -7.23
N ALA A 53 13.46 -6.90 -6.94
CA ALA A 53 13.17 -7.32 -5.57
C ALA A 53 14.43 -7.86 -4.87
N VAL A 54 15.17 -8.72 -5.55
CA VAL A 54 16.45 -9.26 -5.03
C VAL A 54 17.45 -8.13 -4.79
N ARG A 55 17.55 -7.17 -5.71
CA ARG A 55 18.46 -6.02 -5.56
C ARG A 55 18.11 -5.15 -4.35
N ILE A 56 16.85 -4.96 -4.08
CA ILE A 56 16.39 -4.22 -2.89
C ILE A 56 16.84 -4.93 -1.62
N ILE A 57 16.64 -6.26 -1.55
CA ILE A 57 17.03 -7.07 -0.41
C ILE A 57 18.56 -7.04 -0.21
N GLU A 58 19.31 -7.23 -1.28
CA GLU A 58 20.78 -7.19 -1.22
C GLU A 58 21.28 -5.82 -0.76
N TYR A 59 20.67 -4.75 -1.25
CA TYR A 59 21.05 -3.40 -0.88
C TYR A 59 20.86 -3.17 0.62
N ARG A 60 19.70 -3.51 1.17
CA ARG A 60 19.45 -3.31 2.60
C ARG A 60 20.31 -4.19 3.49
N GLU A 61 20.70 -5.37 3.03
CA GLU A 61 21.61 -6.25 3.76
C GLU A 61 23.05 -5.71 3.80
N LYS A 62 23.50 -5.08 2.72
CA LYS A 62 24.85 -4.54 2.62
C LYS A 62 24.97 -3.14 3.24
N ASN A 63 23.96 -2.31 3.11
CA ASN A 63 24.03 -0.88 3.45
C ASN A 63 23.22 -0.52 4.69
N GLY A 64 22.48 -1.49 5.25
CA GLY A 64 21.57 -1.23 6.36
C GLY A 64 20.19 -0.79 5.90
N PRO A 65 19.28 -0.57 6.84
CA PRO A 65 17.91 -0.20 6.54
C PRO A 65 17.82 1.12 5.76
N PHE A 66 16.80 1.23 4.91
CA PHE A 66 16.46 2.49 4.28
C PHE A 66 15.95 3.46 5.34
N GLU A 67 16.47 4.67 5.38
CA GLU A 67 16.05 5.69 6.35
C GLU A 67 14.79 6.43 5.92
N LYS A 68 14.59 6.56 4.63
CA LYS A 68 13.43 7.24 4.04
C LYS A 68 13.00 6.52 2.75
N PRO A 69 11.74 6.66 2.32
CA PRO A 69 11.26 5.98 1.10
C PRO A 69 12.07 6.29 -0.15
N GLU A 70 12.55 7.53 -0.30
CA GLU A 70 13.36 7.98 -1.44
C GLU A 70 14.66 7.20 -1.58
N ASP A 71 15.17 6.62 -0.51
CA ASP A 71 16.43 5.86 -0.52
C ASP A 71 16.34 4.59 -1.36
N ILE A 72 15.14 4.14 -1.74
CA ILE A 72 14.97 3.02 -2.66
C ILE A 72 15.62 3.33 -4.02
N MET A 73 15.73 4.59 -4.39
CA MET A 73 16.38 5.01 -5.62
C MET A 73 17.89 4.78 -5.63
N ASN A 74 18.49 4.48 -4.47
CA ASN A 74 19.89 4.09 -4.39
C ASN A 74 20.13 2.65 -4.89
N VAL A 75 19.06 1.87 -5.03
CA VAL A 75 19.14 0.53 -5.58
C VAL A 75 19.29 0.61 -7.09
N LYS A 76 20.27 -0.11 -7.63
CA LYS A 76 20.56 -0.10 -9.06
C LYS A 76 19.33 -0.54 -9.88
N GLY A 77 18.92 0.29 -10.82
CA GLY A 77 17.77 0.01 -11.68
C GLY A 77 16.47 0.64 -11.20
N ILE A 78 16.43 1.18 -9.98
CA ILE A 78 15.26 1.87 -9.46
C ILE A 78 15.51 3.38 -9.51
N GLY A 79 14.82 4.04 -10.43
CA GLY A 79 14.96 5.47 -10.65
C GLY A 79 13.77 6.28 -10.15
N PRO A 80 13.77 7.59 -10.43
CA PRO A 80 12.69 8.50 -10.00
C PRO A 80 11.31 8.08 -10.49
N LYS A 81 11.21 7.56 -11.71
CA LYS A 81 9.94 7.14 -12.28
C LYS A 81 9.31 6.00 -11.50
N THR A 82 10.09 4.98 -11.16
CA THR A 82 9.62 3.85 -10.37
C THR A 82 9.25 4.29 -8.96
N PHE A 83 10.03 5.17 -8.36
CA PHE A 83 9.72 5.74 -7.05
C PHE A 83 8.40 6.52 -7.09
N GLU A 84 8.20 7.40 -8.05
CA GLU A 84 6.96 8.20 -8.17
C GLU A 84 5.72 7.32 -8.29
N LEU A 85 5.81 6.22 -9.04
CA LEU A 85 4.69 5.28 -9.19
C LEU A 85 4.30 4.59 -7.89
N ASN A 86 5.23 4.47 -6.94
CA ASN A 86 5.06 3.65 -5.75
C ASN A 86 5.13 4.43 -4.43
N LYS A 87 5.39 5.72 -4.47
CA LYS A 87 5.71 6.53 -3.27
C LYS A 87 4.63 6.46 -2.18
N GLU A 88 3.37 6.30 -2.56
CA GLU A 88 2.27 6.19 -1.60
C GLU A 88 2.20 4.84 -0.91
N GLN A 89 2.79 3.82 -1.52
CA GLN A 89 2.82 2.45 -0.97
C GLN A 89 4.07 2.16 -0.16
N ILE A 90 5.16 2.88 -0.41
CA ILE A 90 6.45 2.62 0.23
C ILE A 90 6.48 3.24 1.63
N VAL A 91 6.78 2.41 2.62
CA VAL A 91 7.03 2.86 3.99
C VAL A 91 8.36 2.31 4.47
N VAL A 92 8.94 2.99 5.45
CA VAL A 92 10.16 2.56 6.15
C VAL A 92 9.89 2.56 7.65
N GLU A 93 10.24 1.46 8.31
CA GLU A 93 10.09 1.32 9.77
C GLU A 93 11.28 0.56 10.35
#